data_77dfedcb2b41ff4877df8bd3a1dde22d
#
_entry.id   77dfedcb2b41ff4877df8bd3a1dde22d
#
_cell.length_a   1.000
_cell.length_b   1.000
_cell.length_c   1.000
_cell.angle_alpha   90.00
_cell.angle_beta   90.00
_cell.angle_gamma   90.00
#
_symmetry.space_group_name_H-M   'P 1'
#
loop_
_entity.id
_entity.type
_entity.pdbx_description
1 polymer ?
#
loop_
_entity_poly.entity_id
_entity_poly.type
_entity_poly.pdbx_seq_one_letter_code
_entity_poly.pdbx_strand_id
1 'polypeptide(L)'
;MRRFTESYLARTREGMWAGGEREALADLELASADRVLDVGCGSGEFTAVLAEESPGRVVGADRDPDLLAAADCEGVRADAHALPFPDDTFDVVACQALLVNLPDPARALREFVRVARPGGRVAAVEPDNAAVSVESSVGAEAALAQRARDLYVAGAATDVALGGVRDLFDAVGLADVTVRRYEQTLTVEPPYAEEDVRAVARKAKAADLRERRGVLANGGASEAELDELRRAWREMGREAVRQVGEGSYRRRETVPFYVTVGRV
;
A
#
# COMPACT_ATOMS: atom_id res chain seq x y z
N MET A 1 -12.02 9.20 3.01
CA MET A 1 -11.30 8.06 2.49
C MET A 1 -10.58 8.45 1.22
N ARG A 2 -9.33 8.06 1.04
CA ARG A 2 -8.47 8.43 -0.09
C ARG A 2 -9.00 7.77 -1.37
N ARG A 3 -9.06 8.50 -2.50
CA ARG A 3 -9.26 7.92 -3.82
C ARG A 3 -7.90 7.68 -4.46
N PHE A 4 -7.72 6.51 -5.02
CA PHE A 4 -6.53 6.14 -5.75
C PHE A 4 -6.84 6.20 -7.25
N THR A 5 -5.83 6.51 -8.07
CA THR A 5 -5.92 6.41 -9.53
C THR A 5 -5.17 5.16 -9.98
N GLU A 6 -5.59 4.58 -11.11
CA GLU A 6 -4.89 3.47 -11.74
C GLU A 6 -3.38 3.73 -11.87
N SER A 7 -2.99 4.89 -12.39
CA SER A 7 -1.58 5.28 -12.55
C SER A 7 -0.81 5.34 -11.22
N TYR A 8 -1.47 5.72 -10.12
CA TYR A 8 -0.84 5.69 -8.81
C TYR A 8 -0.61 4.25 -8.34
N LEU A 9 -1.60 3.37 -8.52
CA LEU A 9 -1.51 1.96 -8.12
C LEU A 9 -0.44 1.24 -8.95
N ALA A 10 -0.47 1.35 -10.27
CA ALA A 10 0.53 0.77 -11.16
C ALA A 10 1.96 1.17 -10.74
N ARG A 11 2.21 2.46 -10.54
CA ARG A 11 3.54 2.94 -10.14
C ARG A 11 4.01 2.44 -8.78
N THR A 12 3.13 2.43 -7.78
CA THR A 12 3.52 2.03 -6.41
C THR A 12 3.67 0.53 -6.25
N ARG A 13 3.15 -0.25 -7.21
CA ARG A 13 3.19 -1.72 -7.22
C ARG A 13 4.10 -2.28 -8.31
N GLU A 14 4.68 -1.42 -9.15
CA GLU A 14 5.59 -1.82 -10.23
C GLU A 14 6.73 -2.67 -9.67
N GLY A 15 6.91 -3.86 -10.23
CA GLY A 15 7.94 -4.80 -9.82
C GLY A 15 7.78 -5.42 -8.42
N MET A 16 6.74 -5.09 -7.67
CA MET A 16 6.54 -5.53 -6.28
C MET A 16 6.56 -7.06 -6.11
N TRP A 17 6.13 -7.79 -7.12
CA TRP A 17 6.03 -9.26 -7.11
C TRP A 17 6.86 -9.91 -8.21
N ALA A 18 7.86 -9.20 -8.75
CA ALA A 18 8.64 -9.68 -9.90
C ALA A 18 9.80 -10.62 -9.52
N GLY A 19 10.15 -10.70 -8.24
CA GLY A 19 11.31 -11.45 -7.76
C GLY A 19 11.00 -12.39 -6.58
N GLY A 20 11.94 -12.47 -5.66
CA GLY A 20 11.86 -13.33 -4.47
C GLY A 20 10.80 -12.90 -3.44
N GLU A 21 10.15 -11.76 -3.63
CA GLU A 21 9.09 -11.24 -2.77
C GLU A 21 7.88 -12.18 -2.71
N ARG A 22 7.65 -12.98 -3.76
CA ARG A 22 6.60 -14.01 -3.79
C ARG A 22 6.78 -15.09 -2.72
N GLU A 23 7.99 -15.33 -2.26
CA GLU A 23 8.24 -16.25 -1.13
C GLU A 23 7.52 -15.79 0.15
N ALA A 24 7.25 -14.48 0.28
CA ALA A 24 6.47 -13.98 1.40
C ALA A 24 5.00 -14.43 1.39
N LEU A 25 4.48 -14.90 0.24
CA LEU A 25 3.13 -15.43 0.08
C LEU A 25 3.03 -16.94 0.41
N ALA A 26 4.13 -17.62 0.71
CA ALA A 26 4.16 -19.06 0.88
C ALA A 26 3.14 -19.60 1.91
N ASP A 27 2.91 -18.84 2.99
CA ASP A 27 1.99 -19.25 4.07
C ASP A 27 0.51 -19.17 3.66
N LEU A 28 0.18 -18.56 2.50
CA LEU A 28 -1.17 -18.55 1.94
C LEU A 28 -1.56 -19.92 1.33
N GLU A 29 -0.56 -20.78 1.05
CA GLU A 29 -0.77 -22.11 0.46
C GLU A 29 -1.61 -22.06 -0.84
N LEU A 30 -1.40 -21.04 -1.68
CA LEU A 30 -2.19 -20.75 -2.89
C LEU A 30 -2.25 -21.92 -3.88
N ALA A 31 -1.19 -22.74 -3.95
CA ALA A 31 -1.14 -23.91 -4.86
C ALA A 31 -2.23 -24.97 -4.56
N SER A 32 -2.87 -24.91 -3.39
CA SER A 32 -3.95 -25.80 -2.98
C SER A 32 -5.32 -25.13 -2.88
N ALA A 33 -5.41 -23.84 -3.26
CA ALA A 33 -6.63 -23.05 -3.13
C ALA A 33 -7.50 -23.14 -4.39
N ASP A 34 -8.76 -23.52 -4.24
CA ASP A 34 -9.76 -23.58 -5.32
C ASP A 34 -10.50 -22.26 -5.51
N ARG A 35 -10.64 -21.48 -4.43
CA ARG A 35 -11.35 -20.19 -4.42
C ARG A 35 -10.59 -19.15 -3.62
N VAL A 36 -10.16 -18.09 -4.27
CA VAL A 36 -9.39 -17.00 -3.68
C VAL A 36 -10.14 -15.68 -3.86
N LEU A 37 -10.18 -14.86 -2.80
CA LEU A 37 -10.74 -13.52 -2.81
C LEU A 37 -9.65 -12.49 -2.52
N ASP A 38 -9.52 -11.51 -3.40
CA ASP A 38 -8.70 -10.31 -3.19
C ASP A 38 -9.61 -9.13 -2.84
N VAL A 39 -9.55 -8.66 -1.59
CA VAL A 39 -10.40 -7.56 -1.09
C VAL A 39 -9.65 -6.23 -1.18
N GLY A 40 -10.26 -5.25 -1.82
CA GLY A 40 -9.60 -3.98 -2.16
C GLY A 40 -8.65 -4.16 -3.35
N CYS A 41 -9.06 -4.95 -4.34
CA CYS A 41 -8.21 -5.35 -5.46
C CYS A 41 -7.73 -4.17 -6.33
N GLY A 42 -8.40 -3.02 -6.28
CA GLY A 42 -8.07 -1.87 -7.11
C GLY A 42 -8.11 -2.20 -8.60
N SER A 43 -7.02 -1.95 -9.31
CA SER A 43 -6.82 -2.26 -10.74
C SER A 43 -6.33 -3.71 -11.00
N GLY A 44 -6.28 -4.56 -9.97
CA GLY A 44 -6.11 -6.01 -10.13
C GLY A 44 -4.67 -6.52 -10.09
N GLU A 45 -3.68 -5.70 -9.76
CA GLU A 45 -2.26 -6.11 -9.79
C GLU A 45 -1.97 -7.26 -8.81
N PHE A 46 -2.52 -7.21 -7.60
CA PHE A 46 -2.35 -8.31 -6.64
C PHE A 46 -3.24 -9.50 -6.99
N THR A 47 -4.44 -9.25 -7.51
CA THR A 47 -5.34 -10.30 -8.02
C THR A 47 -4.65 -11.16 -9.09
N ALA A 48 -3.90 -10.53 -10.01
CA ALA A 48 -3.13 -11.23 -11.04
C ALA A 48 -2.05 -12.15 -10.43
N VAL A 49 -1.32 -11.67 -9.42
CA VAL A 49 -0.33 -12.49 -8.70
C VAL A 49 -0.98 -13.69 -8.02
N LEU A 50 -2.12 -13.48 -7.35
CA LEU A 50 -2.87 -14.56 -6.72
C LEU A 50 -3.35 -15.60 -7.76
N ALA A 51 -3.75 -15.14 -8.96
CA ALA A 51 -4.18 -16.01 -10.05
C ALA A 51 -3.03 -16.79 -10.70
N GLU A 52 -1.82 -16.24 -10.72
CA GLU A 52 -0.62 -16.95 -11.19
C GLU A 52 -0.17 -18.06 -10.21
N GLU A 53 -0.37 -17.85 -8.91
CA GLU A 53 0.07 -18.77 -7.85
C GLU A 53 -1.00 -19.81 -7.46
N SER A 54 -2.28 -19.60 -7.86
CA SER A 54 -3.39 -20.50 -7.53
C SER A 54 -3.94 -21.17 -8.77
N PRO A 55 -4.20 -22.51 -8.76
CA PRO A 55 -4.92 -23.18 -9.84
C PRO A 55 -6.42 -22.86 -9.85
N GLY A 56 -6.93 -22.25 -8.79
CA GLY A 56 -8.34 -22.03 -8.57
C GLY A 56 -8.86 -20.71 -9.17
N ARG A 57 -10.13 -20.43 -8.87
CA ARG A 57 -10.79 -19.18 -9.29
C ARG A 57 -10.42 -18.05 -8.34
N VAL A 58 -9.91 -16.95 -8.88
CA VAL A 58 -9.61 -15.72 -8.12
C VAL A 58 -10.64 -14.65 -8.46
N VAL A 59 -11.23 -14.05 -7.42
CA VAL A 59 -12.21 -12.97 -7.52
C VAL A 59 -11.63 -11.72 -6.86
N GLY A 60 -11.67 -10.58 -7.56
CA GLY A 60 -11.33 -9.28 -7.01
C GLY A 60 -12.57 -8.56 -6.49
N ALA A 61 -12.50 -7.96 -5.31
CA ALA A 61 -13.57 -7.13 -4.77
C ALA A 61 -13.05 -5.72 -4.47
N ASP A 62 -13.69 -4.69 -5.01
CA ASP A 62 -13.39 -3.30 -4.69
C ASP A 62 -14.67 -2.46 -4.66
N ARG A 63 -14.67 -1.37 -3.92
CA ARG A 63 -15.81 -0.45 -3.89
C ARG A 63 -15.82 0.55 -5.04
N ASP A 64 -14.66 0.82 -5.64
CA ASP A 64 -14.49 1.78 -6.72
C ASP A 64 -14.74 1.10 -8.08
N PRO A 65 -15.87 1.43 -8.76
CA PRO A 65 -16.20 0.79 -10.03
C PRO A 65 -15.25 1.18 -11.16
N ASP A 66 -14.57 2.34 -11.07
CA ASP A 66 -13.65 2.78 -12.12
C ASP A 66 -12.36 1.94 -12.07
N LEU A 67 -11.89 1.60 -10.87
CA LEU A 67 -10.75 0.69 -10.69
C LEU A 67 -11.10 -0.74 -11.12
N LEU A 68 -12.28 -1.24 -10.74
CA LEU A 68 -12.74 -2.56 -11.17
C LEU A 68 -12.89 -2.67 -12.70
N ALA A 69 -13.30 -1.60 -13.35
CA ALA A 69 -13.41 -1.58 -14.82
C ALA A 69 -12.04 -1.62 -15.52
N ALA A 70 -10.99 -1.18 -14.85
CA ALA A 70 -9.61 -1.25 -15.34
C ALA A 70 -8.91 -2.59 -14.99
N ALA A 71 -9.46 -3.34 -14.03
CA ALA A 71 -8.89 -4.61 -13.60
C ALA A 71 -9.17 -5.72 -14.63
N ASP A 72 -8.13 -6.45 -15.01
CA ASP A 72 -8.27 -7.66 -15.85
C ASP A 72 -8.52 -8.89 -14.95
N CYS A 73 -9.65 -8.88 -14.24
CA CYS A 73 -10.04 -9.95 -13.35
C CYS A 73 -11.56 -10.08 -13.24
N GLU A 74 -12.05 -11.18 -12.67
CA GLU A 74 -13.43 -11.26 -12.25
C GLU A 74 -13.67 -10.33 -11.07
N GLY A 75 -14.32 -9.18 -11.31
CA GLY A 75 -14.52 -8.11 -10.35
C GLY A 75 -15.92 -8.06 -9.75
N VAL A 76 -16.02 -7.88 -8.43
CA VAL A 76 -17.27 -7.66 -7.70
C VAL A 76 -17.19 -6.34 -6.95
N ARG A 77 -18.17 -5.46 -7.17
CA ARG A 77 -18.26 -4.22 -6.39
C ARG A 77 -18.72 -4.52 -4.96
N ALA A 78 -17.85 -4.24 -3.97
CA ALA A 78 -18.13 -4.54 -2.57
C ALA A 78 -17.48 -3.54 -1.60
N ASP A 79 -18.07 -3.39 -0.43
CA ASP A 79 -17.43 -2.78 0.75
C ASP A 79 -16.75 -3.89 1.57
N ALA A 80 -15.47 -3.70 1.91
CA ALA A 80 -14.72 -4.63 2.74
C ALA A 80 -15.36 -4.91 4.11
N HIS A 81 -16.20 -3.99 4.60
CA HIS A 81 -16.94 -4.13 5.87
C HIS A 81 -18.28 -4.87 5.72
N ALA A 82 -18.68 -5.28 4.50
CA ALA A 82 -19.92 -5.99 4.20
C ALA A 82 -19.79 -6.70 2.84
N LEU A 83 -19.10 -7.83 2.84
CA LEU A 83 -18.81 -8.59 1.62
C LEU A 83 -20.06 -9.35 1.15
N PRO A 84 -20.43 -9.26 -0.16
CA PRO A 84 -21.65 -9.88 -0.69
C PRO A 84 -21.47 -11.36 -1.01
N PHE A 85 -20.75 -12.08 -0.16
CA PHE A 85 -20.51 -13.51 -0.32
C PHE A 85 -21.08 -14.28 0.88
N PRO A 86 -21.54 -15.52 0.68
CA PRO A 86 -21.92 -16.41 1.79
C PRO A 86 -20.75 -16.70 2.72
N ASP A 87 -21.06 -17.13 3.93
CA ASP A 87 -20.08 -17.67 4.86
C ASP A 87 -19.35 -18.87 4.24
N ASP A 88 -18.13 -19.16 4.69
CA ASP A 88 -17.37 -20.37 4.35
C ASP A 88 -17.15 -20.59 2.83
N THR A 89 -17.00 -19.51 2.06
CA THR A 89 -16.95 -19.56 0.60
C THR A 89 -15.52 -19.75 0.05
N PHE A 90 -14.52 -19.12 0.65
CA PHE A 90 -13.17 -19.01 0.08
C PHE A 90 -12.14 -19.81 0.87
N ASP A 91 -11.18 -20.39 0.16
CA ASP A 91 -10.01 -21.03 0.74
C ASP A 91 -9.00 -20.01 1.27
N VAL A 92 -8.85 -18.92 0.51
CA VAL A 92 -7.97 -17.80 0.84
C VAL A 92 -8.73 -16.50 0.65
N VAL A 93 -8.66 -15.62 1.65
CA VAL A 93 -9.12 -14.22 1.57
C VAL A 93 -7.94 -13.33 1.86
N ALA A 94 -7.54 -12.52 0.88
CA ALA A 94 -6.36 -11.68 0.98
C ALA A 94 -6.69 -10.20 0.69
N CYS A 95 -5.83 -9.29 1.14
CA CYS A 95 -5.86 -7.89 0.74
C CYS A 95 -4.44 -7.32 0.66
N GLN A 96 -4.27 -6.27 -0.15
CA GLN A 96 -3.01 -5.54 -0.24
C GLN A 96 -3.22 -4.03 -0.07
N ALA A 97 -2.52 -3.44 0.91
CA ALA A 97 -2.58 -2.01 1.23
C ALA A 97 -4.01 -1.49 1.39
N LEU A 98 -4.87 -2.30 2.00
CA LEU A 98 -6.27 -2.00 2.26
C LEU A 98 -6.50 -1.57 3.70
N LEU A 99 -6.03 -2.35 4.68
CA LEU A 99 -6.32 -2.12 6.11
C LEU A 99 -5.80 -0.77 6.58
N VAL A 100 -4.63 -0.32 6.10
CA VAL A 100 -4.07 1.03 6.36
C VAL A 100 -5.01 2.16 5.91
N ASN A 101 -5.97 1.89 5.05
CA ASN A 101 -6.91 2.87 4.49
C ASN A 101 -8.32 2.76 5.07
N LEU A 102 -8.57 1.79 5.95
CA LEU A 102 -9.88 1.55 6.55
C LEU A 102 -9.99 2.22 7.93
N PRO A 103 -11.12 2.88 8.23
CA PRO A 103 -11.36 3.43 9.56
C PRO A 103 -11.60 2.36 10.63
N ASP A 104 -12.06 1.17 10.25
CA ASP A 104 -12.28 0.01 11.12
C ASP A 104 -11.75 -1.26 10.44
N PRO A 105 -10.43 -1.49 10.46
CA PRO A 105 -9.83 -2.67 9.87
C PRO A 105 -10.25 -3.98 10.56
N ALA A 106 -10.55 -3.93 11.86
CA ALA A 106 -11.01 -5.12 12.59
C ALA A 106 -12.39 -5.59 12.10
N ARG A 107 -13.28 -4.67 11.70
CA ARG A 107 -14.58 -5.03 11.10
C ARG A 107 -14.40 -5.69 9.74
N ALA A 108 -13.49 -5.17 8.91
CA ALA A 108 -13.18 -5.80 7.63
C ALA A 108 -12.60 -7.21 7.82
N LEU A 109 -11.67 -7.38 8.75
CA LEU A 109 -11.10 -8.70 9.06
C LEU A 109 -12.15 -9.68 9.56
N ARG A 110 -13.15 -9.25 10.33
CA ARG A 110 -14.29 -10.14 10.71
C ARG A 110 -15.10 -10.61 9.49
N GLU A 111 -15.27 -9.75 8.48
CA GLU A 111 -15.90 -10.16 7.21
C GLU A 111 -15.00 -11.14 6.43
N PHE A 112 -13.67 -10.93 6.45
CA PHE A 112 -12.73 -11.88 5.81
C PHE A 112 -12.81 -13.26 6.47
N VAL A 113 -12.82 -13.30 7.80
CA VAL A 113 -13.00 -14.55 8.56
C VAL A 113 -14.36 -15.20 8.24
N ARG A 114 -15.45 -14.42 8.16
CA ARG A 114 -16.78 -14.93 7.86
C ARG A 114 -16.85 -15.61 6.50
N VAL A 115 -16.26 -14.99 5.45
CA VAL A 115 -16.35 -15.55 4.09
C VAL A 115 -15.27 -16.59 3.79
N ALA A 116 -14.24 -16.71 4.63
CA ALA A 116 -13.26 -17.78 4.55
C ALA A 116 -13.81 -19.06 5.19
N ARG A 117 -13.54 -20.22 4.60
CA ARG A 117 -13.99 -21.50 5.15
C ARG A 117 -13.19 -21.90 6.41
N PRO A 118 -13.71 -22.76 7.28
CA PRO A 118 -12.93 -23.35 8.37
C PRO A 118 -11.65 -24.02 7.83
N GLY A 119 -10.52 -23.70 8.45
CA GLY A 119 -9.20 -24.11 7.99
C GLY A 119 -8.63 -23.31 6.82
N GLY A 120 -9.38 -22.35 6.27
CA GLY A 120 -8.92 -21.42 5.24
C GLY A 120 -7.91 -20.42 5.78
N ARG A 121 -7.37 -19.59 4.88
CA ARG A 121 -6.37 -18.56 5.19
C ARG A 121 -6.95 -17.17 5.01
N VAL A 122 -6.63 -16.28 5.95
CA VAL A 122 -6.81 -14.83 5.81
C VAL A 122 -5.45 -14.18 5.76
N ALA A 123 -5.22 -13.30 4.80
CA ALA A 123 -3.93 -12.63 4.63
C ALA A 123 -4.07 -11.12 4.45
N ALA A 124 -3.12 -10.37 5.00
CA ALA A 124 -2.98 -8.94 4.77
C ALA A 124 -1.54 -8.60 4.39
N VAL A 125 -1.38 -7.91 3.27
CA VAL A 125 -0.11 -7.39 2.76
C VAL A 125 -0.11 -5.88 2.96
N GLU A 126 0.50 -5.40 4.04
CA GLU A 126 0.38 -4.00 4.43
C GLU A 126 1.74 -3.29 4.53
N PRO A 127 1.83 -2.02 4.06
CA PRO A 127 3.05 -1.24 4.20
C PRO A 127 3.22 -0.72 5.62
N ASP A 128 4.46 -0.67 6.08
CA ASP A 128 4.83 0.12 7.25
C ASP A 128 5.28 1.53 6.83
N ASN A 129 4.34 2.46 6.85
CA ASN A 129 4.63 3.83 6.46
C ASN A 129 5.54 4.58 7.44
N ALA A 130 5.72 4.10 8.67
CA ALA A 130 6.64 4.71 9.63
C ALA A 130 8.10 4.32 9.34
N ALA A 131 8.33 3.13 8.79
CA ALA A 131 9.66 2.58 8.55
C ALA A 131 10.18 2.80 7.12
N VAL A 132 9.50 3.60 6.30
CA VAL A 132 9.96 3.93 4.93
C VAL A 132 11.25 4.74 5.00
N SER A 133 12.26 4.37 4.23
CA SER A 133 13.51 5.12 4.08
C SER A 133 13.65 5.76 2.70
N VAL A 134 14.38 6.86 2.64
CA VAL A 134 14.69 7.57 1.39
C VAL A 134 16.19 7.87 1.34
N GLU A 135 16.81 7.49 0.24
CA GLU A 135 18.14 7.91 -0.14
C GLU A 135 18.02 8.81 -1.38
N SER A 136 18.79 9.89 -1.45
CA SER A 136 18.74 10.81 -2.57
C SER A 136 20.09 11.49 -2.84
N SER A 137 20.34 11.82 -4.10
CA SER A 137 21.42 12.70 -4.52
C SER A 137 21.21 14.17 -4.08
N VAL A 138 19.98 14.54 -3.71
CA VAL A 138 19.66 15.86 -3.12
C VAL A 138 19.75 15.75 -1.60
N GLY A 139 20.77 16.34 -1.00
CA GLY A 139 21.12 16.13 0.42
C GLY A 139 20.01 16.44 1.43
N ALA A 140 19.10 17.35 1.12
CA ALA A 140 17.97 17.69 2.01
C ALA A 140 16.76 16.75 1.88
N GLU A 141 16.68 15.92 0.82
CA GLU A 141 15.45 15.19 0.49
C GLU A 141 15.10 14.13 1.53
N ALA A 142 16.07 13.35 2.00
CA ALA A 142 15.82 12.29 2.98
C ALA A 142 15.25 12.85 4.29
N ALA A 143 15.86 13.90 4.83
CA ALA A 143 15.40 14.52 6.08
C ALA A 143 14.02 15.17 5.95
N LEU A 144 13.75 15.86 4.84
CA LEU A 144 12.44 16.47 4.58
C LEU A 144 11.37 15.41 4.36
N ALA A 145 11.69 14.31 3.66
CA ALA A 145 10.77 13.20 3.45
C ALA A 145 10.42 12.52 4.79
N GLN A 146 11.42 12.29 5.66
CA GLN A 146 11.21 11.73 6.99
C GLN A 146 10.30 12.62 7.82
N ARG A 147 10.59 13.93 7.93
CA ARG A 147 9.76 14.86 8.69
C ARG A 147 8.30 14.91 8.20
N ALA A 148 8.10 14.95 6.88
CA ALA A 148 6.75 14.94 6.32
C ALA A 148 6.01 13.64 6.63
N ARG A 149 6.72 12.53 6.65
CA ARG A 149 6.19 11.20 6.98
C ARG A 149 5.81 11.10 8.46
N ASP A 150 6.68 11.55 9.37
CA ASP A 150 6.40 11.54 10.81
C ASP A 150 5.10 12.29 11.12
N LEU A 151 4.94 13.49 10.52
CA LEU A 151 3.72 14.27 10.63
C LEU A 151 2.50 13.57 10.01
N TYR A 152 2.69 12.90 8.87
CA TYR A 152 1.61 12.15 8.22
C TYR A 152 1.17 10.96 9.07
N VAL A 153 2.10 10.17 9.59
CA VAL A 153 1.79 9.00 10.44
C VAL A 153 1.09 9.45 11.73
N ALA A 154 1.61 10.51 12.38
CA ALA A 154 1.02 11.03 13.60
C ALA A 154 -0.38 11.66 13.40
N GLY A 155 -0.65 12.22 12.22
CA GLY A 155 -1.90 12.92 11.92
C GLY A 155 -2.92 12.10 11.13
N ALA A 156 -2.60 10.88 10.72
CA ALA A 156 -3.50 10.02 9.98
C ALA A 156 -4.69 9.57 10.85
N ALA A 157 -5.88 9.53 10.26
CA ALA A 157 -7.10 9.10 10.94
C ALA A 157 -7.19 7.57 11.12
N THR A 158 -6.30 6.83 10.46
CA THR A 158 -6.18 5.37 10.53
C THR A 158 -4.75 5.03 10.92
N ASP A 159 -4.51 3.85 11.48
CA ASP A 159 -3.16 3.37 11.70
C ASP A 159 -2.52 3.01 10.35
N VAL A 160 -1.73 3.94 9.83
CA VAL A 160 -1.03 3.80 8.54
C VAL A 160 0.35 3.15 8.67
N ALA A 161 0.80 2.86 9.88
CA ALA A 161 2.07 2.20 10.13
C ALA A 161 1.93 0.68 10.25
N LEU A 162 0.74 0.20 10.61
CA LEU A 162 0.31 -1.21 10.77
C LEU A 162 1.41 -2.23 11.12
N GLY A 163 2.34 -1.86 11.99
CA GLY A 163 3.21 -2.83 12.63
C GLY A 163 2.44 -3.83 13.52
N GLY A 164 1.17 -3.51 13.83
CA GLY A 164 0.27 -4.28 14.69
C GLY A 164 -0.81 -5.08 13.96
N VAL A 165 -0.66 -5.43 12.67
CA VAL A 165 -1.64 -6.27 11.95
C VAL A 165 -1.81 -7.61 12.65
N ARG A 166 -0.74 -8.17 13.25
CA ARG A 166 -0.81 -9.40 14.04
C ARG A 166 -1.83 -9.30 15.18
N ASP A 167 -1.81 -8.21 15.94
CA ASP A 167 -2.74 -8.02 17.07
C ASP A 167 -4.19 -7.94 16.59
N LEU A 168 -4.43 -7.38 15.37
CA LEU A 168 -5.75 -7.38 14.75
C LEU A 168 -6.21 -8.80 14.37
N PHE A 169 -5.29 -9.62 13.86
CA PHE A 169 -5.57 -11.02 13.51
C PHE A 169 -5.91 -11.84 14.74
N ASP A 170 -5.11 -11.70 15.81
CA ASP A 170 -5.38 -12.36 17.09
C ASP A 170 -6.74 -11.91 17.68
N ALA A 171 -7.07 -10.61 17.58
CA ALA A 171 -8.31 -10.04 18.10
C ALA A 171 -9.58 -10.52 17.36
N VAL A 172 -9.45 -10.96 16.10
CA VAL A 172 -10.58 -11.55 15.33
C VAL A 172 -10.61 -13.07 15.39
N GLY A 173 -9.71 -13.70 16.16
CA GLY A 173 -9.72 -15.13 16.46
C GLY A 173 -8.98 -15.99 15.42
N LEU A 174 -8.14 -15.41 14.58
CA LEU A 174 -7.31 -16.18 13.65
C LEU A 174 -6.21 -16.93 14.40
N ALA A 175 -5.99 -18.18 14.03
CA ALA A 175 -4.97 -19.06 14.60
C ALA A 175 -3.70 -19.13 13.72
N ASP A 176 -2.63 -19.68 14.28
CA ASP A 176 -1.36 -19.95 13.58
C ASP A 176 -0.81 -18.73 12.82
N VAL A 177 -0.93 -17.53 13.41
CA VAL A 177 -0.57 -16.27 12.76
C VAL A 177 0.94 -16.20 12.49
N THR A 178 1.29 -16.11 11.21
CA THR A 178 2.67 -15.88 10.74
C THR A 178 2.82 -14.47 10.17
N VAL A 179 4.03 -13.93 10.24
CA VAL A 179 4.36 -12.62 9.67
C VAL A 179 5.68 -12.72 8.92
N ARG A 180 5.66 -12.38 7.64
CA ARG A 180 6.86 -12.24 6.81
C ARG A 180 7.04 -10.79 6.40
N ARG A 181 8.29 -10.34 6.32
CA ARG A 181 8.63 -8.98 5.89
C ARG A 181 9.38 -9.04 4.57
N TYR A 182 9.06 -8.14 3.66
CA TYR A 182 9.87 -7.86 2.48
C TYR A 182 9.98 -6.34 2.26
N GLU A 183 10.88 -5.93 1.36
CA GLU A 183 11.14 -4.53 1.07
C GLU A 183 10.84 -4.23 -0.39
N GLN A 184 9.86 -3.34 -0.60
CA GLN A 184 9.61 -2.76 -1.91
C GLN A 184 10.52 -1.56 -2.12
N THR A 185 11.36 -1.61 -3.16
CA THR A 185 12.25 -0.51 -3.51
C THR A 185 11.80 0.16 -4.79
N LEU A 186 11.55 1.47 -4.71
CA LEU A 186 11.25 2.33 -5.85
C LEU A 186 12.48 3.18 -6.15
N THR A 187 13.00 3.06 -7.36
CA THR A 187 14.21 3.76 -7.81
C THR A 187 13.87 4.76 -8.89
N VAL A 188 14.46 5.94 -8.81
CA VAL A 188 14.43 6.98 -9.86
C VAL A 188 15.88 7.28 -10.22
N GLU A 189 16.24 6.95 -11.45
CA GLU A 189 17.59 7.18 -11.99
C GLU A 189 17.56 7.29 -13.53
N PRO A 190 18.59 7.88 -14.18
CA PRO A 190 18.60 7.94 -15.64
C PRO A 190 18.69 6.56 -16.31
N PRO A 191 18.06 6.36 -17.44
CA PRO A 191 17.14 7.31 -18.13
C PRO A 191 15.81 7.42 -17.39
N TYR A 192 15.33 8.67 -17.16
CA TYR A 192 14.08 8.88 -16.42
C TYR A 192 12.87 8.61 -17.29
N ALA A 193 11.86 7.94 -16.71
CA ALA A 193 10.54 7.85 -17.30
C ALA A 193 9.83 9.22 -17.23
N GLU A 194 8.85 9.44 -18.10
CA GLU A 194 8.06 10.68 -18.09
C GLU A 194 7.39 10.93 -16.72
N GLU A 195 6.94 9.85 -16.09
CA GLU A 195 6.31 9.89 -14.76
C GLU A 195 7.29 10.31 -13.66
N ASP A 196 8.56 9.91 -13.75
CA ASP A 196 9.60 10.35 -12.81
C ASP A 196 9.81 11.86 -12.90
N VAL A 197 9.89 12.37 -14.13
CA VAL A 197 10.02 13.82 -14.37
C VAL A 197 8.81 14.57 -13.81
N ARG A 198 7.59 14.06 -14.04
CA ARG A 198 6.36 14.64 -13.49
C ARG A 198 6.36 14.61 -11.95
N ALA A 199 6.79 13.51 -11.34
CA ALA A 199 6.85 13.37 -9.89
C ALA A 199 7.84 14.37 -9.27
N VAL A 200 9.02 14.55 -9.87
CA VAL A 200 10.01 15.54 -9.44
C VAL A 200 9.48 16.97 -9.63
N ALA A 201 8.79 17.27 -10.71
CA ALA A 201 8.14 18.56 -10.92
C ALA A 201 7.05 18.87 -9.86
N ARG A 202 6.30 17.87 -9.38
CA ARG A 202 5.35 18.00 -8.27
C ARG A 202 6.05 18.37 -6.96
N LYS A 203 7.25 17.83 -6.69
CA LYS A 203 8.08 18.20 -5.53
C LYS A 203 8.44 19.68 -5.56
N ALA A 204 8.88 20.21 -6.70
CA ALA A 204 9.22 21.61 -6.85
C ALA A 204 8.03 22.57 -6.61
N LYS A 205 6.80 22.08 -6.75
CA LYS A 205 5.55 22.78 -6.42
C LYS A 205 5.08 22.55 -4.99
N ALA A 206 5.69 21.61 -4.26
CA ALA A 206 5.22 21.08 -2.98
C ALA A 206 3.73 20.71 -3.02
N ALA A 207 3.31 20.04 -4.10
CA ALA A 207 1.90 19.73 -4.36
C ALA A 207 1.36 18.76 -3.31
N ASP A 208 2.09 17.70 -3.02
CA ASP A 208 1.68 16.65 -2.08
C ASP A 208 1.56 17.17 -0.63
N LEU A 209 2.47 18.07 -0.21
CA LEU A 209 2.37 18.71 1.10
C LEU A 209 1.15 19.64 1.20
N ARG A 210 0.80 20.30 0.11
CA ARG A 210 -0.41 21.14 0.06
C ARG A 210 -1.68 20.30 0.19
N GLU A 211 -1.75 19.20 -0.55
CA GLU A 211 -2.89 18.28 -0.54
C GLU A 211 -3.08 17.61 0.83
N ARG A 212 -1.97 17.37 1.54
CA ARG A 212 -1.96 16.71 2.86
C ARG A 212 -1.90 17.68 4.04
N ARG A 213 -2.01 19.00 3.82
CA ARG A 213 -1.81 20.02 4.88
C ARG A 213 -2.62 19.74 6.16
N GLY A 214 -3.90 19.34 6.01
CA GLY A 214 -4.76 19.02 7.16
C GLY A 214 -4.25 17.84 7.99
N VAL A 215 -3.81 16.77 7.32
CA VAL A 215 -3.26 15.58 8.01
C VAL A 215 -1.95 15.94 8.71
N LEU A 216 -1.06 16.70 8.07
CA LEU A 216 0.20 17.14 8.66
C LEU A 216 -0.02 18.06 9.89
N ALA A 217 -1.03 18.94 9.84
CA ALA A 217 -1.43 19.76 10.99
C ALA A 217 -1.96 18.90 12.15
N ASN A 218 -2.79 17.90 11.86
CA ASN A 218 -3.26 16.94 12.86
C ASN A 218 -2.09 16.14 13.49
N GLY A 219 -0.99 15.98 12.77
CA GLY A 219 0.26 15.37 13.26
C GLY A 219 1.07 16.26 14.20
N GLY A 220 0.55 17.43 14.56
CA GLY A 220 1.13 18.33 15.57
C GLY A 220 1.95 19.48 15.00
N ALA A 221 2.05 19.63 13.68
CA ALA A 221 2.76 20.78 13.10
C ALA A 221 1.92 22.06 13.17
N SER A 222 2.52 23.13 13.63
CA SER A 222 1.97 24.48 13.55
C SER A 222 1.91 24.98 12.10
N GLU A 223 1.09 25.99 11.85
CA GLU A 223 1.01 26.64 10.53
C GLU A 223 2.37 27.17 10.06
N ALA A 224 3.16 27.75 10.98
CA ALA A 224 4.49 28.26 10.68
C ALA A 224 5.47 27.13 10.25
N GLU A 225 5.44 26.00 10.95
CA GLU A 225 6.26 24.82 10.62
C GLU A 225 5.84 24.20 9.29
N LEU A 226 4.54 24.15 8.98
CA LEU A 226 4.04 23.68 7.68
C LEU A 226 4.49 24.59 6.53
N ASP A 227 4.50 25.91 6.74
CA ASP A 227 4.95 26.86 5.73
C ASP A 227 6.49 26.79 5.55
N GLU A 228 7.25 26.55 6.61
CA GLU A 228 8.70 26.31 6.55
C GLU A 228 9.00 25.00 5.80
N LEU A 229 8.36 23.89 6.19
CA LEU A 229 8.51 22.62 5.52
C LEU A 229 8.20 22.72 4.02
N ARG A 230 7.13 23.44 3.67
CA ARG A 230 6.73 23.65 2.29
C ARG A 230 7.74 24.50 1.51
N ARG A 231 8.36 25.50 2.14
CA ARG A 231 9.41 26.31 1.53
C ARG A 231 10.65 25.47 1.26
N ALA A 232 11.13 24.74 2.26
CA ALA A 232 12.29 23.84 2.15
C ALA A 232 12.03 22.74 1.10
N TRP A 233 10.81 22.19 1.05
CA TRP A 233 10.43 21.19 0.05
C TRP A 233 10.49 21.71 -1.39
N ARG A 234 10.06 22.96 -1.62
CA ARG A 234 10.16 23.59 -2.94
C ARG A 234 11.60 23.84 -3.37
N GLU A 235 12.45 24.21 -2.42
CA GLU A 235 13.87 24.43 -2.68
C GLU A 235 14.55 23.12 -3.04
N MET A 236 14.37 22.09 -2.24
CA MET A 236 14.80 20.73 -2.53
C MET A 236 14.27 20.23 -3.87
N GLY A 237 12.99 20.44 -4.16
CA GLY A 237 12.37 20.02 -5.43
C GLY A 237 12.93 20.75 -6.65
N ARG A 238 13.31 22.04 -6.55
CA ARG A 238 14.01 22.76 -7.61
C ARG A 238 15.40 22.20 -7.88
N GLU A 239 16.11 21.83 -6.80
CA GLU A 239 17.41 21.17 -6.93
C GLU A 239 17.26 19.79 -7.61
N ALA A 240 16.24 19.00 -7.25
CA ALA A 240 15.95 17.74 -7.92
C ALA A 240 15.63 17.92 -9.41
N VAL A 241 14.86 18.95 -9.79
CA VAL A 241 14.59 19.29 -11.20
C VAL A 241 15.87 19.64 -11.95
N ARG A 242 16.77 20.41 -11.33
CA ARG A 242 18.08 20.75 -11.91
C ARG A 242 18.89 19.48 -12.19
N GLN A 243 19.00 18.60 -11.20
CA GLN A 243 19.74 17.34 -11.32
C GLN A 243 19.11 16.38 -12.35
N VAL A 244 17.78 16.37 -12.52
CA VAL A 244 17.10 15.64 -13.61
C VAL A 244 17.56 16.18 -14.97
N GLY A 245 17.61 17.51 -15.14
CA GLY A 245 18.10 18.14 -16.37
C GLY A 245 19.57 17.83 -16.67
N GLU A 246 20.38 17.57 -15.67
CA GLU A 246 21.81 17.20 -15.76
C GLU A 246 22.03 15.68 -15.86
N GLY A 247 20.96 14.86 -15.74
CA GLY A 247 21.08 13.39 -15.72
C GLY A 247 21.74 12.83 -14.45
N SER A 248 21.74 13.59 -13.36
CA SER A 248 22.46 13.24 -12.12
C SER A 248 21.53 12.92 -10.93
N TYR A 249 20.23 13.13 -11.03
CA TYR A 249 19.28 12.81 -9.97
C TYR A 249 19.19 11.30 -9.73
N ARG A 250 19.35 10.92 -8.47
CA ARG A 250 19.15 9.54 -8.00
C ARG A 250 18.30 9.57 -6.77
N ARG A 251 17.28 8.71 -6.71
CA ARG A 251 16.46 8.52 -5.52
C ARG A 251 16.09 7.05 -5.38
N ARG A 252 16.22 6.55 -4.16
CA ARG A 252 15.73 5.23 -3.76
C ARG A 252 14.78 5.41 -2.58
N GLU A 253 13.59 4.84 -2.68
CA GLU A 253 12.64 4.76 -1.57
C GLU A 253 12.40 3.30 -1.25
N THR A 254 12.67 2.89 -0.02
CA THR A 254 12.41 1.52 0.43
C THR A 254 11.23 1.54 1.39
N VAL A 255 10.20 0.81 1.03
CA VAL A 255 8.95 0.64 1.80
C VAL A 255 8.93 -0.78 2.34
N PRO A 256 9.03 -0.99 3.66
CA PRO A 256 8.78 -2.30 4.25
C PRO A 256 7.32 -2.69 4.12
N PHE A 257 7.07 -3.94 3.72
CA PHE A 257 5.77 -4.57 3.71
C PHE A 257 5.75 -5.79 4.64
N TYR A 258 4.64 -5.99 5.31
CA TYR A 258 4.40 -7.17 6.11
C TYR A 258 3.27 -8.00 5.48
N VAL A 259 3.55 -9.28 5.27
CA VAL A 259 2.55 -10.28 4.89
C VAL A 259 2.19 -11.04 6.16
N THR A 260 1.00 -10.76 6.68
CA THR A 260 0.46 -11.44 7.85
C THR A 260 -0.57 -12.44 7.37
N VAL A 261 -0.43 -13.71 7.78
CA VAL A 261 -1.34 -14.80 7.42
C VAL A 261 -1.81 -15.48 8.68
N GLY A 262 -3.12 -15.70 8.78
CA GLY A 262 -3.74 -16.46 9.86
C GLY A 262 -4.71 -17.50 9.32
N ARG A 263 -5.01 -18.51 10.12
CA ARG A 263 -5.94 -19.60 9.79
C ARG A 263 -7.28 -19.42 10.51
N VAL A 264 -8.38 -19.62 9.79
CA VAL A 264 -9.74 -19.62 10.33
C VAL A 264 -10.05 -20.91 11.07
#